data_584d2c97086078e55fa0061e085bd560
#
_entry.id   584d2c97086078e55fa0061e085bd560
#
_cell.length_a   1.000
_cell.length_b   1.000
_cell.length_c   1.000
_cell.angle_alpha   90.00
_cell.angle_beta   90.00
_cell.angle_gamma   90.00
#
_symmetry.space_group_name_H-M   'P 1'
#
loop_
_entity.id
_entity.type
_entity.pdbx_description
1 polymer ?
#
loop_
_entity_poly.entity_id
_entity_poly.type
_entity_poly.pdbx_seq_one_letter_code
_entity_poly.pdbx_strand_id
1 'polypeptide(L)'
;MNGEVNGAVQGGWRHGVDLAGLTTLRLGGPAGHYFDADSEQTLIAAIRDAEGHGEDLLILGGGSNLVVADEGYPGTVVRVGLKGLTVGDGLLSVAAGEVWDDVVARSVDEGLAGLECLSGIPGLAGATPIQNVGAYGQDVSQTVVMVDAYDRASGTMTVLDRSDCRFSYRHSAFKGNARYVVTAVHFQLEDLGGLSKPVTFRDVAEALGVEIGAQAPLAEVRAAVLAQRAKRGMLLDEADHDTWSAGSFFTNPILTPDQHAEFERRCAEAGIEARPTAFAEPDGRLKISAAWLIERAGFGKGYGSGPVTLSTKHTLALTNRGGATASDLLKLAAEVRDGVVARFGVTLVPEPVFAGPLTW
;
A
#
# COMPACT_ATOMS: atom_id res chain seq x y z
N MET A 1 6.58 25.70 -34.85
CA MET A 1 7.61 26.27 -33.94
C MET A 1 7.63 25.43 -32.70
N ASN A 2 8.54 24.46 -32.69
CA ASN A 2 8.72 23.53 -31.59
C ASN A 2 9.49 24.24 -30.48
N GLY A 3 8.82 24.59 -29.39
CA GLY A 3 9.48 25.09 -28.21
C GLY A 3 10.11 23.90 -27.47
N GLU A 4 11.40 23.69 -27.63
CA GLU A 4 12.20 22.85 -26.76
C GLU A 4 12.16 23.46 -25.36
N VAL A 5 11.47 22.78 -24.43
CA VAL A 5 11.56 23.08 -23.00
C VAL A 5 12.84 22.41 -22.48
N ASN A 6 13.98 23.03 -22.72
CA ASN A 6 15.24 22.72 -22.04
C ASN A 6 15.17 23.34 -20.62
N GLY A 7 14.39 22.72 -19.74
CA GLY A 7 14.40 23.02 -18.31
C GLY A 7 15.36 22.08 -17.59
N ALA A 8 16.67 22.40 -17.60
CA ALA A 8 17.59 21.80 -16.66
C ALA A 8 17.09 22.13 -15.24
N VAL A 9 16.95 21.12 -14.37
CA VAL A 9 16.59 21.30 -12.97
C VAL A 9 17.75 22.04 -12.29
N GLN A 10 17.64 23.36 -12.18
CA GLN A 10 18.62 24.18 -11.45
C GLN A 10 18.25 24.18 -9.97
N GLY A 11 19.03 23.44 -9.17
CA GLY A 11 19.00 23.52 -7.71
C GLY A 11 17.89 22.68 -7.05
N GLY A 12 18.24 21.75 -6.20
CA GLY A 12 17.31 20.87 -5.46
C GLY A 12 17.80 19.43 -5.33
N TRP A 13 18.80 19.04 -6.10
CA TRP A 13 19.45 17.74 -5.96
C TRP A 13 20.21 17.64 -4.64
N ARG A 14 20.00 16.53 -3.93
CA ARG A 14 20.71 16.20 -2.70
C ARG A 14 21.34 14.82 -2.87
N HIS A 15 22.41 14.55 -2.12
CA HIS A 15 23.11 13.26 -2.12
C HIS A 15 23.10 12.67 -0.72
N GLY A 16 23.09 11.34 -0.63
CA GLY A 16 23.20 10.65 0.65
C GLY A 16 22.03 10.90 1.60
N VAL A 17 20.84 11.23 1.07
CA VAL A 17 19.63 11.43 1.89
C VAL A 17 19.24 10.09 2.49
N ASP A 18 19.13 10.05 3.82
CA ASP A 18 18.69 8.85 4.55
C ASP A 18 17.23 8.53 4.25
N LEU A 19 17.01 7.36 3.61
CA LEU A 19 15.68 6.89 3.23
C LEU A 19 14.89 6.27 4.39
N ALA A 20 15.55 5.85 5.48
CA ALA A 20 14.86 5.34 6.67
C ALA A 20 13.85 6.34 7.21
N GLY A 21 14.21 7.63 7.27
CA GLY A 21 13.31 8.70 7.68
C GLY A 21 12.12 8.95 6.75
N LEU A 22 12.13 8.40 5.54
CA LEU A 22 11.11 8.55 4.50
C LEU A 22 10.24 7.29 4.31
N THR A 23 10.43 6.27 5.15
CA THR A 23 9.61 5.04 5.14
C THR A 23 8.88 4.85 6.46
N THR A 24 7.71 4.21 6.43
CA THR A 24 6.97 3.86 7.67
C THR A 24 7.64 2.73 8.45
N LEU A 25 8.45 1.90 7.80
CA LEU A 25 9.30 0.89 8.44
C LEU A 25 10.48 1.48 9.20
N ARG A 26 10.86 2.74 8.91
CA ARG A 26 12.07 3.38 9.44
C ARG A 26 13.33 2.56 9.15
N LEU A 27 13.38 1.94 7.96
CA LEU A 27 14.50 1.16 7.44
C LEU A 27 14.97 1.71 6.11
N GLY A 28 16.23 1.52 5.82
CA GLY A 28 16.86 1.87 4.55
C GLY A 28 18.07 2.76 4.72
N GLY A 29 19.06 2.59 3.84
CA GLY A 29 20.24 3.41 3.75
C GLY A 29 20.03 4.64 2.86
N PRO A 30 21.14 5.31 2.45
CA PRO A 30 21.10 6.57 1.72
C PRO A 30 20.67 6.41 0.26
N ALA A 31 20.06 7.46 -0.30
CA ALA A 31 19.88 7.62 -1.75
C ALA A 31 21.18 8.13 -2.38
N GLY A 32 21.54 7.60 -3.56
CA GLY A 32 22.64 8.13 -4.37
C GLY A 32 22.38 9.60 -4.73
N HIS A 33 21.30 9.82 -5.47
CA HIS A 33 20.76 11.14 -5.77
C HIS A 33 19.31 11.23 -5.26
N TYR A 34 18.91 12.38 -4.80
CA TYR A 34 17.56 12.60 -4.27
C TYR A 34 16.99 13.94 -4.72
N PHE A 35 15.72 13.94 -5.12
CA PHE A 35 15.00 15.15 -5.52
C PHE A 35 13.58 15.16 -4.98
N ASP A 36 13.14 16.30 -4.40
CA ASP A 36 11.73 16.54 -4.05
C ASP A 36 11.03 17.27 -5.20
N ALA A 37 10.11 16.61 -5.89
CA ALA A 37 9.34 17.19 -6.97
C ALA A 37 8.03 17.78 -6.44
N ASP A 38 7.87 19.09 -6.51
CA ASP A 38 6.71 19.84 -6.02
C ASP A 38 5.70 20.20 -7.11
N SER A 39 6.03 19.93 -8.38
CA SER A 39 5.20 20.19 -9.54
C SER A 39 5.41 19.12 -10.62
N GLU A 40 4.46 18.95 -11.54
CA GLU A 40 4.62 18.05 -12.69
C GLU A 40 5.86 18.39 -13.52
N GLN A 41 6.14 19.68 -13.69
CA GLN A 41 7.30 20.14 -14.44
C GLN A 41 8.61 19.67 -13.79
N THR A 42 8.77 19.85 -12.47
CA THR A 42 9.97 19.42 -11.74
C THR A 42 10.07 17.91 -11.66
N LEU A 43 8.95 17.20 -11.52
CA LEU A 43 8.89 15.73 -11.55
C LEU A 43 9.38 15.17 -12.89
N ILE A 44 8.84 15.66 -14.01
CA ILE A 44 9.21 15.22 -15.35
C ILE A 44 10.68 15.56 -15.65
N ALA A 45 11.11 16.75 -15.26
CA ALA A 45 12.49 17.17 -15.47
C ALA A 45 13.49 16.29 -14.70
N ALA A 46 13.20 15.96 -13.43
CA ALA A 46 14.04 15.08 -12.62
C ALA A 46 14.08 13.64 -13.18
N ILE A 47 12.94 13.11 -13.67
CA ILE A 47 12.88 11.80 -14.31
C ILE A 47 13.75 11.77 -15.56
N ARG A 48 13.62 12.77 -16.44
CA ARG A 48 14.38 12.87 -17.69
C ARG A 48 15.87 13.03 -17.43
N ASP A 49 16.25 13.76 -16.38
CA ASP A 49 17.63 13.95 -16.00
C ASP A 49 18.26 12.61 -15.57
N ALA A 50 17.60 11.85 -14.68
CA ALA A 50 18.04 10.53 -14.26
C ALA A 50 18.16 9.54 -15.45
N GLU A 51 17.17 9.52 -16.33
CA GLU A 51 17.17 8.69 -17.55
C GLU A 51 18.30 9.07 -18.51
N GLY A 52 18.55 10.36 -18.67
CA GLY A 52 19.63 10.89 -19.51
C GLY A 52 21.02 10.49 -19.04
N HIS A 53 21.18 10.26 -17.74
CA HIS A 53 22.42 9.75 -17.14
C HIS A 53 22.46 8.20 -17.04
N GLY A 54 21.39 7.50 -17.44
CA GLY A 54 21.30 6.04 -17.36
C GLY A 54 21.21 5.51 -15.93
N GLU A 55 20.72 6.32 -15.01
CA GLU A 55 20.58 5.93 -13.60
C GLU A 55 19.30 5.13 -13.36
N ASP A 56 19.36 4.18 -12.43
CA ASP A 56 18.18 3.52 -11.90
C ASP A 56 17.31 4.54 -11.14
N LEU A 57 16.00 4.51 -11.38
CA LEU A 57 15.06 5.48 -10.84
C LEU A 57 14.06 4.84 -9.87
N LEU A 58 13.98 5.38 -8.66
CA LEU A 58 12.93 5.08 -7.68
C LEU A 58 11.99 6.30 -7.55
N ILE A 59 10.73 6.12 -7.87
CA ILE A 59 9.69 7.09 -7.56
C ILE A 59 9.18 6.83 -6.15
N LEU A 60 9.39 7.78 -5.25
CA LEU A 60 9.05 7.67 -3.85
C LEU A 60 7.77 8.47 -3.53
N GLY A 61 6.76 7.77 -3.03
CA GLY A 61 5.58 8.39 -2.42
C GLY A 61 5.77 8.60 -0.92
N GLY A 62 4.82 8.14 -0.13
CA GLY A 62 4.88 8.20 1.35
C GLY A 62 5.71 7.10 2.02
N GLY A 63 6.41 6.24 1.26
CA GLY A 63 7.26 5.18 1.80
C GLY A 63 6.54 4.14 2.67
N SER A 64 5.21 4.04 2.55
CA SER A 64 4.38 3.20 3.44
C SER A 64 4.30 1.73 3.02
N ASN A 65 4.79 1.40 1.82
CA ASN A 65 4.81 0.02 1.29
C ASN A 65 6.16 -0.28 0.62
N LEU A 66 7.25 0.14 1.24
CA LEU A 66 8.60 0.07 0.69
C LEU A 66 9.57 -0.52 1.72
N VAL A 67 10.39 -1.46 1.28
CA VAL A 67 11.58 -1.93 2.01
C VAL A 67 12.80 -1.47 1.23
N VAL A 68 13.62 -0.63 1.83
CA VAL A 68 14.86 -0.12 1.23
C VAL A 68 16.04 -0.87 1.82
N ALA A 69 17.01 -1.25 0.98
CA ALA A 69 18.23 -1.92 1.40
C ALA A 69 19.02 -1.11 2.44
N ASP A 70 19.79 -1.81 3.26
CA ASP A 70 20.65 -1.18 4.27
C ASP A 70 21.76 -0.33 3.63
N GLU A 71 22.23 -0.73 2.45
CA GLU A 71 23.17 0.01 1.61
C GLU A 71 22.51 1.21 0.92
N GLY A 72 21.18 1.31 0.99
CA GLY A 72 20.38 2.34 0.36
C GLY A 72 19.97 2.04 -1.08
N TYR A 73 19.71 3.10 -1.83
CA TYR A 73 19.37 3.06 -3.24
C TYR A 73 20.45 3.81 -4.05
N PRO A 74 21.30 3.10 -4.81
CA PRO A 74 22.47 3.72 -5.43
C PRO A 74 22.14 4.68 -6.58
N GLY A 75 20.94 4.57 -7.18
CA GLY A 75 20.46 5.44 -8.25
C GLY A 75 19.79 6.71 -7.76
N THR A 76 18.90 7.23 -8.58
CA THR A 76 18.12 8.44 -8.30
C THR A 76 16.78 8.13 -7.65
N VAL A 77 16.48 8.82 -6.55
CA VAL A 77 15.18 8.82 -5.88
C VAL A 77 14.48 10.14 -6.14
N VAL A 78 13.31 10.10 -6.76
CA VAL A 78 12.45 11.27 -6.96
C VAL A 78 11.21 11.13 -6.09
N ARG A 79 11.07 12.00 -5.09
CA ARG A 79 9.90 12.03 -4.21
C ARG A 79 8.79 12.84 -4.83
N VAL A 80 7.58 12.28 -4.85
CA VAL A 80 6.40 12.95 -5.36
C VAL A 80 5.79 13.85 -4.29
N GLY A 81 5.87 15.15 -4.50
CA GLY A 81 5.35 16.18 -3.59
C GLY A 81 4.24 17.04 -4.21
N LEU A 82 3.63 16.60 -5.33
CA LEU A 82 2.61 17.34 -6.05
C LEU A 82 1.37 17.59 -5.18
N LYS A 83 0.92 18.84 -5.10
CA LYS A 83 -0.20 19.26 -4.27
C LYS A 83 -1.36 19.81 -5.08
N GLY A 84 -2.56 19.56 -4.61
CA GLY A 84 -3.83 20.04 -5.17
C GLY A 84 -4.95 19.04 -4.98
N LEU A 85 -6.07 19.53 -4.48
CA LEU A 85 -7.31 18.77 -4.31
C LEU A 85 -8.49 19.66 -4.68
N THR A 86 -9.32 19.18 -5.61
CA THR A 86 -10.57 19.84 -5.99
C THR A 86 -11.74 18.90 -5.87
N VAL A 87 -12.91 19.46 -5.51
CA VAL A 87 -14.17 18.72 -5.38
C VAL A 87 -15.21 19.42 -6.21
N GLY A 88 -15.96 18.68 -7.03
CA GLY A 88 -17.09 19.20 -7.82
C GLY A 88 -17.93 18.06 -8.37
N ASP A 89 -19.26 18.14 -8.21
CA ASP A 89 -20.22 17.15 -8.73
C ASP A 89 -19.89 15.68 -8.35
N GLY A 90 -19.42 15.49 -7.11
CA GLY A 90 -18.98 14.17 -6.61
C GLY A 90 -17.63 13.69 -7.17
N LEU A 91 -17.03 14.44 -8.09
CA LEU A 91 -15.68 14.17 -8.59
C LEU A 91 -14.65 14.80 -7.67
N LEU A 92 -13.77 13.97 -7.12
CA LEU A 92 -12.63 14.37 -6.30
C LEU A 92 -11.35 14.17 -7.12
N SER A 93 -10.71 15.27 -7.54
CA SER A 93 -9.45 15.25 -8.28
C SER A 93 -8.30 15.58 -7.35
N VAL A 94 -7.33 14.68 -7.25
CA VAL A 94 -6.30 14.70 -6.21
C VAL A 94 -4.91 14.55 -6.81
N ALA A 95 -4.02 15.51 -6.56
CA ALA A 95 -2.62 15.41 -6.94
C ALA A 95 -1.92 14.26 -6.20
N ALA A 96 -0.97 13.61 -6.84
CA ALA A 96 -0.35 12.38 -6.37
C ALA A 96 0.38 12.52 -5.01
N GLY A 97 0.84 13.71 -4.65
CA GLY A 97 1.56 14.02 -3.41
C GLY A 97 0.66 14.42 -2.23
N GLU A 98 -0.67 14.37 -2.36
CA GLU A 98 -1.57 14.59 -1.23
C GLU A 98 -1.53 13.43 -0.24
N VAL A 99 -1.58 13.73 1.06
CA VAL A 99 -1.64 12.71 2.11
C VAL A 99 -2.98 11.98 2.01
N TRP A 100 -2.93 10.66 1.89
CA TRP A 100 -4.14 9.87 1.62
C TRP A 100 -5.24 10.03 2.67
N ASP A 101 -4.88 9.99 3.96
CA ASP A 101 -5.90 10.12 5.01
C ASP A 101 -6.55 11.51 5.07
N ASP A 102 -5.83 12.56 4.65
CA ASP A 102 -6.39 13.92 4.52
C ASP A 102 -7.41 13.97 3.37
N VAL A 103 -7.13 13.25 2.26
CA VAL A 103 -8.07 13.10 1.14
C VAL A 103 -9.35 12.39 1.58
N VAL A 104 -9.23 11.29 2.35
CA VAL A 104 -10.38 10.58 2.89
C VAL A 104 -11.16 11.45 3.89
N ALA A 105 -10.46 12.17 4.77
CA ALA A 105 -11.09 13.11 5.70
C ALA A 105 -11.91 14.15 4.93
N ARG A 106 -11.31 14.75 3.90
CA ARG A 106 -11.99 15.75 3.07
C ARG A 106 -13.23 15.18 2.37
N SER A 107 -13.21 13.95 1.86
CA SER A 107 -14.39 13.34 1.25
C SER A 107 -15.53 13.15 2.25
N VAL A 108 -15.21 12.77 3.49
CA VAL A 108 -16.18 12.64 4.59
C VAL A 108 -16.76 14.00 4.97
N ASP A 109 -15.94 15.03 5.09
CA ASP A 109 -16.36 16.40 5.42
C ASP A 109 -17.27 17.01 4.34
N GLU A 110 -17.06 16.64 3.07
CA GLU A 110 -17.92 17.03 1.93
C GLU A 110 -19.19 16.16 1.83
N GLY A 111 -19.39 15.18 2.73
CA GLY A 111 -20.56 14.28 2.69
C GLY A 111 -20.51 13.23 1.58
N LEU A 112 -19.34 12.98 0.99
CA LEU A 112 -19.14 12.10 -0.16
C LEU A 112 -18.68 10.71 0.29
N ALA A 113 -19.48 9.69 -0.04
CA ALA A 113 -19.26 8.29 0.30
C ALA A 113 -18.44 7.55 -0.75
N GLY A 114 -17.63 6.57 -0.32
CA GLY A 114 -16.89 5.65 -1.16
C GLY A 114 -15.42 5.47 -0.77
N LEU A 115 -14.89 6.30 0.13
CA LEU A 115 -13.50 6.20 0.63
C LEU A 115 -13.43 6.02 2.15
N GLU A 116 -14.52 6.13 2.88
CA GLU A 116 -14.57 6.17 4.35
C GLU A 116 -13.92 4.96 5.03
N CYS A 117 -14.02 3.77 4.43
CA CYS A 117 -13.36 2.57 4.96
C CYS A 117 -11.84 2.53 4.70
N LEU A 118 -11.31 3.43 3.88
CA LEU A 118 -9.89 3.57 3.58
C LEU A 118 -9.18 4.58 4.49
N SER A 119 -9.89 5.06 5.53
CA SER A 119 -9.36 5.99 6.54
C SER A 119 -8.14 5.46 7.25
N GLY A 120 -7.16 6.33 7.52
CA GLY A 120 -5.97 6.02 8.29
C GLY A 120 -4.95 5.14 7.58
N ILE A 121 -5.11 4.83 6.28
CA ILE A 121 -4.08 4.14 5.50
C ILE A 121 -2.96 5.15 5.24
N PRO A 122 -1.70 4.85 5.65
CA PRO A 122 -0.58 5.76 5.43
C PRO A 122 -0.17 5.80 3.96
N GLY A 123 0.43 6.90 3.54
CA GLY A 123 0.95 7.09 2.20
C GLY A 123 0.31 8.27 1.47
N LEU A 124 0.52 8.34 0.16
CA LEU A 124 0.07 9.43 -0.71
C LEU A 124 -0.98 8.95 -1.71
N ALA A 125 -1.83 9.87 -2.17
CA ALA A 125 -2.93 9.59 -3.09
C ALA A 125 -2.47 8.90 -4.38
N GLY A 126 -1.37 9.35 -4.99
CA GLY A 126 -0.82 8.76 -6.22
C GLY A 126 -0.31 7.32 -6.07
N ALA A 127 -0.08 6.85 -4.84
CA ALA A 127 0.30 5.46 -4.59
C ALA A 127 -0.92 4.52 -4.50
N THR A 128 -2.12 5.06 -4.30
CA THR A 128 -3.32 4.24 -4.06
C THR A 128 -3.74 3.37 -5.26
N PRO A 129 -3.68 3.83 -6.53
CA PRO A 129 -4.01 2.97 -7.67
C PRO A 129 -2.94 1.91 -7.96
N ILE A 130 -1.68 2.08 -7.50
CA ILE A 130 -0.58 1.19 -7.87
C ILE A 130 -0.88 -0.25 -7.47
N GLN A 131 -1.34 -0.48 -6.25
CA GLN A 131 -1.69 -1.81 -5.77
C GLN A 131 -3.17 -1.97 -5.41
N ASN A 132 -4.03 -1.10 -5.97
CA ASN A 132 -5.45 -1.11 -5.63
C ASN A 132 -5.66 -1.13 -4.12
N VAL A 133 -5.27 -0.04 -3.46
CA VAL A 133 -5.35 0.06 -1.99
C VAL A 133 -6.77 -0.22 -1.51
N GLY A 134 -6.89 -1.09 -0.51
CA GLY A 134 -8.19 -1.50 0.00
C GLY A 134 -8.14 -1.98 1.45
N ALA A 135 -9.20 -1.70 2.17
CA ALA A 135 -9.43 -2.12 3.55
C ALA A 135 -10.93 -2.16 3.87
N TYR A 136 -11.32 -2.99 4.82
CA TYR A 136 -12.67 -3.04 5.38
C TYR A 136 -13.81 -3.12 4.35
N GLY A 137 -13.57 -3.85 3.23
CA GLY A 137 -14.57 -4.07 2.17
C GLY A 137 -14.60 -3.02 1.07
N GLN A 138 -13.82 -1.95 1.18
CA GLN A 138 -13.62 -0.99 0.10
C GLN A 138 -12.23 -1.13 -0.52
N ASP A 139 -12.09 -0.77 -1.79
CA ASP A 139 -10.83 -0.52 -2.46
C ASP A 139 -10.98 0.63 -3.47
N VAL A 140 -9.85 1.24 -3.86
CA VAL A 140 -9.89 2.45 -4.70
C VAL A 140 -10.44 2.18 -6.10
N SER A 141 -10.40 0.96 -6.61
CA SER A 141 -10.98 0.62 -7.90
C SER A 141 -12.49 0.81 -7.96
N GLN A 142 -13.17 0.84 -6.80
CA GLN A 142 -14.61 1.07 -6.73
C GLN A 142 -14.98 2.52 -7.07
N THR A 143 -14.05 3.46 -6.91
CA THR A 143 -14.29 4.90 -7.05
C THR A 143 -13.37 5.60 -8.05
N VAL A 144 -12.18 5.06 -8.34
CA VAL A 144 -11.28 5.62 -9.36
C VAL A 144 -11.94 5.58 -10.73
N VAL A 145 -11.98 6.72 -11.40
CA VAL A 145 -12.49 6.87 -12.78
C VAL A 145 -11.37 7.14 -13.76
N MET A 146 -10.34 7.88 -13.37
CA MET A 146 -9.17 8.21 -14.20
C MET A 146 -7.91 8.33 -13.35
N VAL A 147 -6.76 8.14 -13.99
CA VAL A 147 -5.43 8.37 -13.41
C VAL A 147 -4.59 9.14 -14.43
N ASP A 148 -4.10 10.32 -14.02
CA ASP A 148 -3.12 11.06 -14.81
C ASP A 148 -1.73 10.54 -14.50
N ALA A 149 -0.93 10.32 -15.53
CA ALA A 149 0.42 9.80 -15.37
C ALA A 149 1.38 10.35 -16.44
N TYR A 150 2.63 10.48 -16.06
CA TYR A 150 3.71 10.64 -17.02
C TYR A 150 4.10 9.27 -17.56
N ASP A 151 3.95 9.06 -18.87
CA ASP A 151 4.38 7.86 -19.58
C ASP A 151 5.85 8.03 -20.00
N ARG A 152 6.75 7.38 -19.27
CA ARG A 152 8.20 7.42 -19.50
C ARG A 152 8.58 6.88 -20.89
N ALA A 153 7.81 5.93 -21.44
CA ALA A 153 8.11 5.35 -22.74
C ALA A 153 7.84 6.31 -23.91
N SER A 154 6.79 7.12 -23.82
CA SER A 154 6.47 8.15 -24.84
C SER A 154 7.05 9.52 -24.49
N GLY A 155 7.46 9.76 -23.24
CA GLY A 155 7.91 11.05 -22.75
C GLY A 155 6.80 12.10 -22.64
N THR A 156 5.53 11.67 -22.51
CA THR A 156 4.35 12.57 -22.51
C THR A 156 3.42 12.27 -21.34
N MET A 157 2.61 13.25 -20.98
CA MET A 157 1.47 13.01 -20.08
C MET A 157 0.41 12.16 -20.77
N THR A 158 -0.21 11.28 -20.03
CA THR A 158 -1.31 10.40 -20.47
C THR A 158 -2.38 10.31 -19.41
N VAL A 159 -3.59 10.01 -19.82
CA VAL A 159 -4.73 9.73 -18.94
C VAL A 159 -5.11 8.26 -19.16
N LEU A 160 -5.19 7.52 -18.07
CA LEU A 160 -5.64 6.12 -18.05
C LEU A 160 -7.04 6.07 -17.46
N ASP A 161 -7.99 5.56 -18.21
CA ASP A 161 -9.33 5.27 -17.71
C ASP A 161 -9.27 4.08 -16.71
N ARG A 162 -10.33 3.94 -15.91
CA ARG A 162 -10.44 2.82 -14.96
C ARG A 162 -10.17 1.46 -15.60
N SER A 163 -10.63 1.23 -16.84
CA SER A 163 -10.41 -0.03 -17.57
C SER A 163 -8.94 -0.27 -17.91
N ASP A 164 -8.19 0.79 -18.22
CA ASP A 164 -6.76 0.74 -18.53
C ASP A 164 -5.93 0.44 -17.27
N CYS A 165 -6.43 0.84 -16.11
CA CYS A 165 -5.77 0.57 -14.83
C CYS A 165 -5.75 -0.93 -14.46
N ARG A 166 -6.59 -1.79 -15.04
CA ARG A 166 -6.63 -3.25 -14.87
C ARG A 166 -6.59 -3.68 -13.40
N PHE A 167 -7.40 -3.05 -12.58
CA PHE A 167 -7.45 -3.32 -11.16
C PHE A 167 -7.86 -4.77 -10.85
N SER A 168 -7.16 -5.37 -9.89
CA SER A 168 -7.53 -6.62 -9.25
C SER A 168 -7.02 -6.62 -7.80
N TYR A 169 -7.18 -7.72 -7.08
CA TYR A 169 -6.73 -7.79 -5.68
C TYR A 169 -5.25 -7.49 -5.55
N ARG A 170 -4.92 -6.38 -4.89
CA ARG A 170 -3.55 -5.86 -4.67
C ARG A 170 -2.72 -5.74 -5.95
N HIS A 171 -3.38 -5.43 -7.07
CA HIS A 171 -2.73 -5.32 -8.38
C HIS A 171 -3.40 -4.27 -9.28
N SER A 172 -2.60 -3.70 -10.18
CA SER A 172 -3.03 -2.83 -11.27
C SER A 172 -2.00 -2.84 -12.41
N ALA A 173 -2.28 -2.11 -13.48
CA ALA A 173 -1.34 -1.89 -14.57
C ALA A 173 -0.06 -1.13 -14.16
N PHE A 174 -0.09 -0.47 -13.00
CA PHE A 174 1.05 0.29 -12.46
C PHE A 174 1.99 -0.56 -11.61
N LYS A 175 1.50 -1.62 -10.97
CA LYS A 175 2.30 -2.42 -10.04
C LYS A 175 3.40 -3.19 -10.76
N GLY A 176 4.66 -2.95 -10.35
CA GLY A 176 5.82 -3.57 -10.99
C GLY A 176 6.12 -3.04 -12.40
N ASN A 177 5.46 -1.95 -12.80
CA ASN A 177 5.62 -1.32 -14.10
C ASN A 177 6.17 0.10 -13.94
N ALA A 178 7.46 0.28 -14.22
CA ALA A 178 8.14 1.57 -14.12
C ALA A 178 7.78 2.56 -15.24
N ARG A 179 6.91 2.18 -16.21
CA ARG A 179 6.53 3.04 -17.32
C ARG A 179 5.75 4.27 -16.90
N TYR A 180 4.80 4.10 -15.98
CA TYR A 180 3.88 5.16 -15.59
C TYR A 180 4.26 5.75 -14.24
N VAL A 181 4.37 7.06 -14.17
CA VAL A 181 4.51 7.83 -12.92
C VAL A 181 3.23 8.61 -12.69
N VAL A 182 2.44 8.21 -11.70
CA VAL A 182 1.14 8.81 -11.38
C VAL A 182 1.33 10.24 -10.89
N THR A 183 0.59 11.19 -11.47
CA THR A 183 0.62 12.62 -11.11
C THR A 183 -0.67 13.09 -10.46
N ALA A 184 -1.83 12.49 -10.83
CA ALA A 184 -3.11 12.73 -10.17
C ALA A 184 -4.01 11.49 -10.24
N VAL A 185 -4.99 11.42 -9.34
CA VAL A 185 -6.02 10.37 -9.29
C VAL A 185 -7.39 11.04 -9.16
N HIS A 186 -8.36 10.57 -9.93
CA HIS A 186 -9.71 11.09 -9.94
C HIS A 186 -10.70 10.04 -9.43
N PHE A 187 -11.43 10.40 -8.39
CA PHE A 187 -12.41 9.53 -7.75
C PHE A 187 -13.82 10.07 -7.97
N GLN A 188 -14.73 9.24 -8.46
CA GLN A 188 -16.15 9.55 -8.46
C GLN A 188 -16.78 8.99 -7.19
N LEU A 189 -17.24 9.88 -6.33
CA LEU A 189 -17.85 9.59 -5.05
C LEU A 189 -19.36 9.88 -5.09
N GLU A 190 -20.11 9.35 -4.13
CA GLU A 190 -21.55 9.47 -4.09
C GLU A 190 -22.01 10.35 -2.92
N ASP A 191 -22.90 11.30 -3.19
CA ASP A 191 -23.66 11.98 -2.15
C ASP A 191 -24.86 11.09 -1.75
N LEU A 192 -24.75 10.51 -0.57
CA LEU A 192 -25.79 9.65 0.02
C LEU A 192 -26.48 10.32 1.22
N GLY A 193 -26.52 11.66 1.23
CA GLY A 193 -27.10 12.42 2.34
C GLY A 193 -26.31 12.29 3.64
N GLY A 194 -24.98 12.18 3.56
CA GLY A 194 -24.10 12.02 4.71
C GLY A 194 -23.97 10.58 5.23
N LEU A 195 -24.58 9.61 4.54
CA LEU A 195 -24.47 8.19 4.86
C LEU A 195 -23.32 7.54 4.07
N SER A 196 -22.73 6.49 4.66
CA SER A 196 -21.67 5.68 4.05
C SER A 196 -22.19 4.76 2.95
N LYS A 197 -21.27 4.16 2.20
CA LYS A 197 -21.59 2.90 1.50
C LYS A 197 -22.00 1.81 2.50
N PRO A 198 -22.69 0.76 2.07
CA PRO A 198 -23.03 -0.35 2.95
C PRO A 198 -21.81 -0.92 3.68
N VAL A 199 -21.87 -1.03 5.00
CA VAL A 199 -20.80 -1.58 5.84
C VAL A 199 -20.79 -3.10 5.70
N THR A 200 -19.79 -3.62 5.01
CA THR A 200 -19.67 -5.06 4.71
C THR A 200 -18.70 -5.81 5.62
N PHE A 201 -17.87 -5.06 6.38
CA PHE A 201 -16.85 -5.66 7.24
C PHE A 201 -17.36 -5.81 8.67
N ARG A 202 -17.36 -7.05 9.18
CA ARG A 202 -17.94 -7.42 10.48
C ARG A 202 -17.45 -6.54 11.64
N ASP A 203 -16.13 -6.37 11.81
CA ASP A 203 -15.58 -5.63 12.95
C ASP A 203 -15.98 -4.15 12.95
N VAL A 204 -16.23 -3.57 11.77
CA VAL A 204 -16.73 -2.19 11.63
C VAL A 204 -18.24 -2.15 11.93
N ALA A 205 -19.02 -3.10 11.42
CA ALA A 205 -20.45 -3.21 11.70
C ALA A 205 -20.71 -3.40 13.20
N GLU A 206 -19.97 -4.29 13.87
CA GLU A 206 -20.04 -4.50 15.31
C GLU A 206 -19.66 -3.23 16.11
N ALA A 207 -18.62 -2.51 15.68
CA ALA A 207 -18.19 -1.27 16.33
C ALA A 207 -19.26 -0.15 16.23
N LEU A 208 -20.02 -0.14 15.13
CA LEU A 208 -21.11 0.81 14.88
C LEU A 208 -22.44 0.35 15.48
N GLY A 209 -22.57 -0.91 15.89
CA GLY A 209 -23.83 -1.49 16.35
C GLY A 209 -24.88 -1.64 15.24
N VAL A 210 -24.46 -1.86 14.00
CA VAL A 210 -25.34 -2.00 12.84
C VAL A 210 -25.23 -3.41 12.22
N GLU A 211 -26.25 -3.80 11.46
CA GLU A 211 -26.22 -5.03 10.67
C GLU A 211 -25.25 -4.91 9.48
N ILE A 212 -24.63 -6.04 9.08
CA ILE A 212 -23.82 -6.09 7.86
C ILE A 212 -24.71 -5.73 6.65
N GLY A 213 -24.23 -4.79 5.84
CA GLY A 213 -24.96 -4.23 4.71
C GLY A 213 -25.76 -2.97 5.02
N ALA A 214 -25.86 -2.56 6.27
CA ALA A 214 -26.46 -1.29 6.64
C ALA A 214 -25.53 -0.11 6.30
N GLN A 215 -26.12 1.07 6.16
CA GLN A 215 -25.41 2.34 6.05
C GLN A 215 -25.37 3.01 7.44
N ALA A 216 -24.33 3.80 7.66
CA ALA A 216 -24.16 4.60 8.88
C ALA A 216 -23.63 6.00 8.52
N PRO A 217 -23.71 6.99 9.43
CA PRO A 217 -23.12 8.31 9.18
C PRO A 217 -21.62 8.21 8.81
N LEU A 218 -21.19 8.90 7.76
CA LEU A 218 -19.82 8.86 7.24
C LEU A 218 -18.76 9.08 8.32
N ALA A 219 -18.96 10.09 9.17
CA ALA A 219 -18.03 10.42 10.25
C ALA A 219 -17.91 9.28 11.28
N GLU A 220 -19.01 8.57 11.57
CA GLU A 220 -19.00 7.43 12.50
C GLU A 220 -18.28 6.23 11.90
N VAL A 221 -18.49 5.95 10.60
CA VAL A 221 -17.74 4.89 9.89
C VAL A 221 -16.25 5.19 9.90
N ARG A 222 -15.85 6.44 9.55
CA ARG A 222 -14.43 6.85 9.62
C ARG A 222 -13.87 6.66 11.02
N ALA A 223 -14.58 7.11 12.06
CA ALA A 223 -14.13 6.96 13.45
C ALA A 223 -13.98 5.48 13.86
N ALA A 224 -14.94 4.62 13.49
CA ALA A 224 -14.88 3.19 13.74
C ALA A 224 -13.69 2.53 13.03
N VAL A 225 -13.43 2.88 11.76
CA VAL A 225 -12.29 2.37 10.99
C VAL A 225 -10.97 2.81 11.62
N LEU A 226 -10.82 4.09 11.98
CA LEU A 226 -9.62 4.59 12.65
C LEU A 226 -9.37 3.86 13.98
N ALA A 227 -10.42 3.64 14.78
CA ALA A 227 -10.31 2.87 16.03
C ALA A 227 -9.88 1.41 15.79
N GLN A 228 -10.43 0.74 14.77
CA GLN A 228 -10.02 -0.62 14.41
C GLN A 228 -8.56 -0.67 13.92
N ARG A 229 -8.11 0.33 13.18
CA ARG A 229 -6.72 0.43 12.73
C ARG A 229 -5.76 0.70 13.88
N ALA A 230 -6.09 1.63 14.78
CA ALA A 230 -5.30 1.91 15.98
C ALA A 230 -5.12 0.64 16.84
N LYS A 231 -6.22 -0.09 17.07
CA LYS A 231 -6.21 -1.36 17.82
C LYS A 231 -5.30 -2.42 17.20
N ARG A 232 -5.06 -2.37 15.90
CA ARG A 232 -4.19 -3.28 15.15
C ARG A 232 -2.78 -2.74 14.92
N GLY A 233 -2.43 -1.55 15.42
CA GLY A 233 -1.14 -0.91 15.14
C GLY A 233 -0.97 -0.48 13.68
N MET A 234 -2.08 -0.17 12.98
CA MET A 234 -2.11 0.20 11.56
C MET A 234 -2.30 1.71 11.33
N LEU A 235 -2.34 2.50 12.39
CA LEU A 235 -2.19 3.95 12.36
C LEU A 235 -0.77 4.29 12.76
N LEU A 236 -0.08 5.07 11.91
CA LEU A 236 1.30 5.45 12.18
C LEU A 236 1.38 6.35 13.42
N ASP A 237 2.15 5.91 14.41
CA ASP A 237 2.47 6.64 15.64
C ASP A 237 3.97 6.48 15.91
N GLU A 238 4.68 7.58 15.96
CA GLU A 238 6.14 7.57 16.16
C GLU A 238 6.57 6.99 17.51
N ALA A 239 5.69 7.06 18.51
CA ALA A 239 5.95 6.53 19.85
C ALA A 239 5.65 5.03 19.98
N ASP A 240 4.94 4.44 19.01
CA ASP A 240 4.53 3.04 19.03
C ASP A 240 5.21 2.23 17.92
N HIS A 241 6.23 1.47 18.30
CA HIS A 241 6.97 0.62 17.37
C HIS A 241 6.11 -0.49 16.71
N ASP A 242 4.94 -0.82 17.22
CA ASP A 242 4.02 -1.72 16.53
C ASP A 242 3.45 -1.10 15.24
N THR A 243 3.62 0.21 15.05
CA THR A 243 3.20 0.93 13.85
C THR A 243 4.34 1.13 12.84
N TRP A 244 5.61 0.84 13.21
CA TRP A 244 6.76 0.96 12.33
C TRP A 244 6.84 -0.25 11.40
N SER A 245 5.92 -0.30 10.46
CA SER A 245 5.71 -1.40 9.52
C SER A 245 5.34 -0.89 8.13
N ALA A 246 5.32 -1.77 7.14
CA ALA A 246 4.74 -1.51 5.82
C ALA A 246 3.28 -2.02 5.72
N GLY A 247 2.54 -1.99 6.84
CA GLY A 247 1.23 -2.63 6.94
C GLY A 247 1.35 -4.16 6.92
N SER A 248 0.40 -4.84 6.28
CA SER A 248 0.48 -6.29 6.08
C SER A 248 1.66 -6.62 5.18
N PHE A 249 2.62 -7.39 5.70
CA PHE A 249 3.81 -7.74 4.91
C PHE A 249 3.52 -8.79 3.83
N PHE A 250 2.56 -9.67 4.04
CA PHE A 250 2.16 -10.70 3.08
C PHE A 250 0.74 -10.49 2.59
N THR A 251 0.53 -10.70 1.29
CA THR A 251 -0.80 -10.74 0.70
C THR A 251 -1.53 -12.02 1.10
N ASN A 252 -2.86 -11.98 1.10
CA ASN A 252 -3.65 -13.20 1.22
C ASN A 252 -3.42 -14.09 0.00
N PRO A 253 -2.96 -15.35 0.16
CA PRO A 253 -2.69 -16.22 -0.97
C PRO A 253 -3.98 -16.60 -1.68
N ILE A 254 -3.91 -16.66 -3.02
CA ILE A 254 -4.98 -17.12 -3.91
C ILE A 254 -4.55 -18.47 -4.46
N LEU A 255 -5.23 -19.52 -4.04
CA LEU A 255 -4.89 -20.91 -4.33
C LEU A 255 -5.71 -21.45 -5.50
N THR A 256 -5.07 -22.21 -6.38
CA THR A 256 -5.80 -23.05 -7.34
C THR A 256 -6.59 -24.14 -6.59
N PRO A 257 -7.59 -24.79 -7.22
CA PRO A 257 -8.31 -25.91 -6.60
C PRO A 257 -7.37 -27.01 -6.08
N ASP A 258 -6.32 -27.36 -6.83
CA ASP A 258 -5.34 -28.38 -6.42
C ASP A 258 -4.51 -27.94 -5.22
N GLN A 259 -4.05 -26.68 -5.21
CA GLN A 259 -3.33 -26.11 -4.06
C GLN A 259 -4.22 -26.05 -2.81
N HIS A 260 -5.49 -25.73 -2.98
CA HIS A 260 -6.44 -25.73 -1.87
C HIS A 260 -6.70 -27.15 -1.34
N ALA A 261 -6.84 -28.15 -2.22
CA ALA A 261 -6.97 -29.55 -1.82
C ALA A 261 -5.75 -30.04 -1.03
N GLU A 262 -4.55 -29.67 -1.46
CA GLU A 262 -3.31 -29.99 -0.74
C GLU A 262 -3.25 -29.28 0.64
N PHE A 263 -3.64 -28.01 0.70
CA PHE A 263 -3.78 -27.29 1.97
C PHE A 263 -4.74 -27.99 2.93
N GLU A 264 -5.92 -28.39 2.45
CA GLU A 264 -6.93 -29.13 3.24
C GLU A 264 -6.40 -30.46 3.75
N ARG A 265 -5.68 -31.22 2.90
CA ARG A 265 -5.05 -32.49 3.27
C ARG A 265 -4.04 -32.28 4.41
N ARG A 266 -3.16 -31.28 4.28
CA ARG A 266 -2.16 -30.97 5.33
C ARG A 266 -2.79 -30.50 6.64
N CYS A 267 -3.86 -29.72 6.57
CA CYS A 267 -4.64 -29.36 7.75
C CYS A 267 -5.21 -30.59 8.47
N ALA A 268 -5.79 -31.54 7.73
CA ALA A 268 -6.34 -32.78 8.29
C ALA A 268 -5.24 -33.64 8.95
N GLU A 269 -4.10 -33.81 8.29
CA GLU A 269 -2.94 -34.54 8.82
C GLU A 269 -2.36 -33.91 10.10
N ALA A 270 -2.41 -32.57 10.18
CA ALA A 270 -1.98 -31.83 11.36
C ALA A 270 -3.04 -31.75 12.47
N GLY A 271 -4.22 -32.39 12.30
CA GLY A 271 -5.32 -32.35 13.27
C GLY A 271 -5.93 -30.95 13.45
N ILE A 272 -5.80 -30.07 12.46
CA ILE A 272 -6.37 -28.73 12.50
C ILE A 272 -7.79 -28.78 11.96
N GLU A 273 -8.80 -28.69 12.84
CA GLU A 273 -10.22 -28.74 12.45
C GLU A 273 -10.73 -27.39 11.93
N ALA A 274 -10.36 -26.29 12.58
CA ALA A 274 -10.75 -24.94 12.15
C ALA A 274 -10.08 -24.57 10.83
N ARG A 275 -10.82 -23.94 9.93
CA ARG A 275 -10.35 -23.48 8.63
C ARG A 275 -10.47 -21.97 8.51
N PRO A 276 -9.59 -21.31 7.74
CA PRO A 276 -9.79 -19.91 7.41
C PRO A 276 -11.01 -19.75 6.51
N THR A 277 -11.68 -18.61 6.59
CA THR A 277 -12.68 -18.26 5.58
C THR A 277 -12.01 -18.23 4.21
N ALA A 278 -12.55 -18.96 3.26
CA ALA A 278 -12.12 -18.93 1.86
C ALA A 278 -13.09 -18.07 1.04
N PHE A 279 -12.54 -17.18 0.24
CA PHE A 279 -13.29 -16.31 -0.66
C PHE A 279 -13.05 -16.75 -2.09
N ALA A 280 -14.14 -17.03 -2.81
CA ALA A 280 -14.06 -17.42 -4.22
C ALA A 280 -13.62 -16.23 -5.08
N GLU A 281 -12.63 -16.44 -5.93
CA GLU A 281 -12.24 -15.52 -6.99
C GLU A 281 -13.02 -15.83 -8.28
N PRO A 282 -13.19 -14.83 -9.19
CA PRO A 282 -13.98 -15.02 -10.41
C PRO A 282 -13.50 -16.17 -11.34
N ASP A 283 -12.23 -16.53 -11.24
CA ASP A 283 -11.60 -17.60 -12.03
C ASP A 283 -11.62 -18.97 -11.35
N GLY A 284 -12.36 -19.12 -10.24
CA GLY A 284 -12.51 -20.38 -9.51
C GLY A 284 -11.40 -20.68 -8.51
N ARG A 285 -10.40 -19.79 -8.37
CA ARG A 285 -9.41 -19.87 -7.29
C ARG A 285 -10.02 -19.46 -5.95
N LEU A 286 -9.33 -19.75 -4.87
CA LEU A 286 -9.78 -19.46 -3.51
C LEU A 286 -8.73 -18.60 -2.77
N LYS A 287 -9.15 -17.44 -2.30
CA LYS A 287 -8.32 -16.57 -1.46
C LYS A 287 -8.52 -16.93 0.00
N ILE A 288 -7.43 -17.19 0.73
CA ILE A 288 -7.45 -17.55 2.15
C ILE A 288 -6.60 -16.58 2.99
N SER A 289 -6.87 -16.53 4.29
CA SER A 289 -6.21 -15.58 5.21
C SER A 289 -4.74 -15.93 5.46
N ALA A 290 -3.83 -15.04 5.08
CA ALA A 290 -2.40 -15.13 5.42
C ALA A 290 -2.19 -15.04 6.93
N ALA A 291 -2.94 -14.19 7.66
CA ALA A 291 -2.86 -14.07 9.11
C ALA A 291 -3.16 -15.41 9.79
N TRP A 292 -4.21 -16.11 9.36
CA TRP A 292 -4.56 -17.43 9.87
C TRP A 292 -3.43 -18.44 9.64
N LEU A 293 -2.83 -18.45 8.43
CA LEU A 293 -1.72 -19.36 8.10
C LEU A 293 -0.53 -19.11 9.00
N ILE A 294 -0.15 -17.85 9.20
CA ILE A 294 0.99 -17.43 10.03
C ILE A 294 0.77 -17.85 11.48
N GLU A 295 -0.39 -17.54 12.04
CA GLU A 295 -0.71 -17.90 13.43
C GLU A 295 -0.73 -19.43 13.65
N ARG A 296 -1.31 -20.16 12.70
CA ARG A 296 -1.39 -21.63 12.79
C ARG A 296 -0.06 -22.32 12.45
N ALA A 297 0.86 -21.63 11.77
CA ALA A 297 2.24 -22.11 11.61
C ALA A 297 3.10 -21.91 12.88
N GLY A 298 2.57 -21.26 13.93
CA GLY A 298 3.26 -21.05 15.19
C GLY A 298 3.83 -19.64 15.38
N PHE A 299 3.60 -18.74 14.43
CA PHE A 299 4.08 -17.36 14.48
C PHE A 299 2.97 -16.43 15.04
N GLY A 300 2.86 -16.40 16.35
CA GLY A 300 1.88 -15.54 17.03
C GLY A 300 2.30 -14.08 17.08
N LYS A 301 1.39 -13.25 17.60
CA LYS A 301 1.67 -11.82 17.86
C LYS A 301 2.92 -11.66 18.74
N GLY A 302 3.81 -10.73 18.35
CA GLY A 302 5.07 -10.48 19.06
C GLY A 302 6.15 -11.54 18.81
N TYR A 303 5.94 -12.48 17.88
CA TYR A 303 6.96 -13.48 17.54
C TYR A 303 8.25 -12.82 17.05
N GLY A 304 9.39 -13.35 17.49
CA GLY A 304 10.72 -12.85 17.24
C GLY A 304 11.37 -12.30 18.51
N SER A 305 12.70 -12.32 18.58
CA SER A 305 13.48 -11.85 19.74
C SER A 305 14.53 -10.80 19.38
N GLY A 306 14.58 -10.41 18.11
CA GLY A 306 15.55 -9.46 17.59
C GLY A 306 14.99 -8.04 17.44
N PRO A 307 15.67 -7.19 16.66
CA PRO A 307 15.24 -5.83 16.37
C PRO A 307 14.00 -5.76 15.46
N VAL A 308 13.61 -6.90 14.85
CA VAL A 308 12.37 -7.06 14.10
C VAL A 308 11.53 -8.16 14.73
N THR A 309 10.24 -7.90 14.94
CA THR A 309 9.27 -8.89 15.43
C THR A 309 7.97 -8.79 14.61
N LEU A 310 7.13 -9.81 14.68
CA LEU A 310 5.72 -9.62 14.36
C LEU A 310 5.12 -8.61 15.35
N SER A 311 4.22 -7.76 14.89
CA SER A 311 3.52 -6.82 15.77
C SER A 311 2.81 -7.54 16.91
N THR A 312 2.83 -6.95 18.10
CA THR A 312 2.05 -7.46 19.23
C THR A 312 0.54 -7.28 19.05
N LYS A 313 0.14 -6.52 18.01
CA LYS A 313 -1.26 -6.19 17.70
C LYS A 313 -1.78 -6.93 16.47
N HIS A 314 -0.91 -7.25 15.50
CA HIS A 314 -1.32 -7.85 14.22
C HIS A 314 -0.23 -8.74 13.60
N THR A 315 -0.51 -10.02 13.41
CA THR A 315 0.44 -11.03 12.92
C THR A 315 0.93 -10.83 11.48
N LEU A 316 0.19 -10.06 10.66
CA LEU A 316 0.64 -9.72 9.29
C LEU A 316 1.69 -8.60 9.25
N ALA A 317 1.86 -7.83 10.31
CA ALA A 317 2.82 -6.74 10.33
C ALA A 317 4.17 -7.19 10.90
N LEU A 318 5.22 -7.06 10.12
CA LEU A 318 6.60 -7.11 10.59
C LEU A 318 6.98 -5.70 11.03
N THR A 319 7.49 -5.57 12.26
CA THR A 319 7.73 -4.26 12.88
C THR A 319 9.18 -4.06 13.26
N ASN A 320 9.70 -2.88 12.95
CA ASN A 320 10.98 -2.41 13.44
C ASN A 320 10.84 -1.99 14.91
N ARG A 321 11.56 -2.66 15.81
CA ARG A 321 11.52 -2.39 17.26
C ARG A 321 12.53 -1.32 17.70
N GLY A 322 13.17 -0.67 16.73
CA GLY A 322 14.25 0.29 16.91
C GLY A 322 15.62 -0.32 16.58
N GLY A 323 16.36 0.34 15.68
CA GLY A 323 17.69 -0.08 15.26
C GLY A 323 17.74 -1.35 14.40
N ALA A 324 16.62 -1.76 13.77
CA ALA A 324 16.58 -2.87 12.84
C ALA A 324 17.21 -2.51 11.49
N THR A 325 17.62 -3.54 10.75
CA THR A 325 18.06 -3.47 9.37
C THR A 325 17.03 -4.09 8.43
N ALA A 326 17.11 -3.79 7.13
CA ALA A 326 16.31 -4.47 6.10
C ALA A 326 16.64 -5.97 6.06
N SER A 327 17.90 -6.32 6.29
CA SER A 327 18.36 -7.72 6.41
C SER A 327 17.68 -8.45 7.56
N ASP A 328 17.51 -7.82 8.73
CA ASP A 328 16.77 -8.40 9.86
C ASP A 328 15.30 -8.63 9.52
N LEU A 329 14.67 -7.65 8.83
CA LEU A 329 13.28 -7.74 8.38
C LEU A 329 13.08 -8.92 7.44
N LEU A 330 13.92 -9.05 6.41
CA LEU A 330 13.82 -10.10 5.41
C LEU A 330 14.12 -11.48 5.99
N LYS A 331 15.03 -11.58 6.96
CA LYS A 331 15.31 -12.82 7.68
C LYS A 331 14.07 -13.33 8.42
N LEU A 332 13.40 -12.48 9.19
CA LEU A 332 12.15 -12.86 9.88
C LEU A 332 11.04 -13.18 8.88
N ALA A 333 10.91 -12.39 7.80
CA ALA A 333 9.93 -12.63 6.76
C ALA A 333 10.14 -14.00 6.08
N ALA A 334 11.39 -14.36 5.78
CA ALA A 334 11.74 -15.68 5.21
C ALA A 334 11.41 -16.81 6.19
N GLU A 335 11.74 -16.66 7.47
CA GLU A 335 11.41 -17.64 8.51
C GLU A 335 9.90 -17.90 8.59
N VAL A 336 9.09 -16.86 8.58
CA VAL A 336 7.61 -16.96 8.59
C VAL A 336 7.10 -17.63 7.33
N ARG A 337 7.57 -17.22 6.14
CA ARG A 337 7.22 -17.83 4.86
C ARG A 337 7.54 -19.33 4.85
N ASP A 338 8.75 -19.68 5.22
CA ASP A 338 9.24 -21.07 5.15
C ASP A 338 8.51 -21.96 6.17
N GLY A 339 8.17 -21.43 7.35
CA GLY A 339 7.34 -22.13 8.33
C GLY A 339 5.91 -22.38 7.84
N VAL A 340 5.31 -21.43 7.13
CA VAL A 340 3.99 -21.60 6.50
C VAL A 340 4.06 -22.63 5.36
N VAL A 341 5.10 -22.59 4.53
CA VAL A 341 5.33 -23.60 3.48
C VAL A 341 5.49 -24.99 4.09
N ALA A 342 6.32 -25.14 5.11
CA ALA A 342 6.55 -26.42 5.77
C ALA A 342 5.26 -27.02 6.32
N ARG A 343 4.41 -26.21 6.94
CA ARG A 343 3.17 -26.67 7.59
C ARG A 343 2.02 -26.88 6.61
N PHE A 344 1.82 -25.96 5.67
CA PHE A 344 0.61 -25.91 4.83
C PHE A 344 0.86 -26.10 3.34
N GLY A 345 2.13 -26.08 2.87
CA GLY A 345 2.44 -26.11 1.45
C GLY A 345 2.09 -24.82 0.70
N VAL A 346 1.78 -23.74 1.43
CA VAL A 346 1.36 -22.45 0.87
C VAL A 346 2.51 -21.46 0.96
N THR A 347 2.90 -20.88 -0.16
CA THR A 347 3.94 -19.84 -0.21
C THR A 347 3.31 -18.47 -0.02
N LEU A 348 3.78 -17.72 0.98
CA LEU A 348 3.41 -16.33 1.19
C LEU A 348 4.21 -15.41 0.28
N VAL A 349 3.54 -14.41 -0.30
CA VAL A 349 4.14 -13.42 -1.21
C VAL A 349 4.16 -12.05 -0.53
N PRO A 350 5.32 -11.36 -0.48
CA PRO A 350 5.41 -10.02 0.07
C PRO A 350 4.54 -9.03 -0.69
N GLU A 351 3.90 -8.12 0.03
CA GLU A 351 3.16 -6.99 -0.52
C GLU A 351 4.06 -5.77 -0.78
N PRO A 352 5.04 -5.43 0.09
CA PRO A 352 5.93 -4.30 -0.09
C PRO A 352 6.82 -4.43 -1.34
N VAL A 353 7.18 -3.28 -1.89
CA VAL A 353 8.18 -3.17 -2.96
C VAL A 353 9.57 -3.15 -2.34
N PHE A 354 10.51 -3.84 -2.95
CA PHE A 354 11.91 -3.86 -2.53
C PHE A 354 12.73 -2.90 -3.38
N ALA A 355 13.53 -2.05 -2.75
CA ALA A 355 14.37 -1.04 -3.39
C ALA A 355 15.84 -1.17 -2.97
N GLY A 356 16.75 -1.09 -3.94
CA GLY A 356 18.18 -1.31 -3.74
C GLY A 356 18.57 -2.80 -3.84
N PRO A 357 19.81 -3.16 -3.43
CA PRO A 357 20.37 -4.50 -3.60
C PRO A 357 19.82 -5.50 -2.55
N LEU A 358 18.52 -5.75 -2.56
CA LEU A 358 17.86 -6.72 -1.70
C LEU A 358 17.67 -8.06 -2.40
N THR A 359 17.86 -9.15 -1.65
CA THR A 359 17.59 -10.53 -2.10
C THR A 359 16.46 -11.13 -1.24
N TRP A 360 15.44 -11.68 -1.90
CA TRP A 360 14.28 -12.29 -1.28
C TRP A 360 14.08 -13.74 -1.69
#